data_893f9bb8ffe03ae93b5c957132578ffd
#
_entry.id   893f9bb8ffe03ae93b5c957132578ffd
#
_cell.length_a   1.000
_cell.length_b   1.000
_cell.length_c   1.000
_cell.angle_alpha   90.00
_cell.angle_beta   90.00
_cell.angle_gamma   90.00
#
_symmetry.space_group_name_H-M   'P 1'
#
loop_
_entity.id
_entity.type
_entity.pdbx_description
1 polymer ?
#
loop_
_entity_poly.entity_id
_entity_poly.type
_entity_poly.pdbx_seq_one_letter_code
_entity_poly.pdbx_strand_id
1 'polypeptide(L)'
;TWTFKSAKGRQWHTGAIAYSLTAYAVGWWLLFSGGWAGFIPGVLLLGHGMIIAAYMIHECAHNTVFTVNRHNNQLAGWLGWICGSCYGTVEDIRTKHFRHHVENDDVVWFDYEDFFKKHPLAYRITIFLEWCFIPAHCILMHTIMVFTAFIIPQRRNQLPRNVGVILIRFTLLAAPAWAAPVAFVGYRIAYMLMIIVLRCVDGLEH
;
A
#
# COMPACT_ATOMS: atom_id res chain seq x y z
N THR A 1 20.80 -5.39 -17.09
CA THR A 1 21.42 -5.45 -15.74
C THR A 1 20.73 -4.46 -14.82
N TRP A 2 20.51 -4.86 -13.56
CA TRP A 2 19.95 -4.02 -12.49
C TRP A 2 21.07 -3.10 -11.96
N THR A 3 21.14 -1.87 -12.49
CA THR A 3 22.18 -0.91 -12.12
C THR A 3 21.56 0.18 -11.27
N PHE A 4 22.04 0.34 -10.04
CA PHE A 4 21.62 1.41 -9.14
C PHE A 4 22.07 2.78 -9.64
N LYS A 5 21.28 3.80 -9.36
CA LYS A 5 21.53 5.17 -9.82
C LYS A 5 22.78 5.80 -9.16
N SER A 6 23.09 5.39 -7.91
CA SER A 6 24.31 5.82 -7.22
C SER A 6 24.89 4.71 -6.33
N ALA A 7 26.20 4.75 -6.08
CA ALA A 7 26.85 3.79 -5.19
C ALA A 7 26.37 3.91 -3.72
N LYS A 8 26.15 5.15 -3.24
CA LYS A 8 25.58 5.41 -1.91
C LYS A 8 24.13 4.94 -1.83
N GLY A 9 23.31 5.28 -2.84
CA GLY A 9 21.92 4.83 -2.95
C GLY A 9 21.79 3.32 -2.98
N ARG A 10 22.73 2.60 -3.63
CA ARG A 10 22.74 1.14 -3.64
C ARG A 10 22.70 0.53 -2.24
N GLN A 11 23.54 1.01 -1.32
CA GLN A 11 23.60 0.46 0.04
C GLN A 11 22.28 0.70 0.79
N TRP A 12 21.75 1.92 0.76
CA TRP A 12 20.52 2.28 1.44
C TRP A 12 19.29 1.57 0.86
N HIS A 13 19.15 1.58 -0.46
CA HIS A 13 18.01 0.92 -1.10
C HIS A 13 18.06 -0.60 -0.95
N THR A 14 19.24 -1.22 -1.08
CA THR A 14 19.38 -2.67 -0.83
C THR A 14 19.07 -3.01 0.63
N GLY A 15 19.57 -2.21 1.58
CA GLY A 15 19.25 -2.37 3.00
C GLY A 15 17.77 -2.23 3.29
N ALA A 16 17.10 -1.21 2.73
CA ALA A 16 15.68 -0.99 2.90
C ALA A 16 14.83 -2.14 2.31
N ILE A 17 15.17 -2.60 1.11
CA ILE A 17 14.49 -3.74 0.46
C ILE A 17 14.68 -5.02 1.28
N ALA A 18 15.94 -5.35 1.65
CA ALA A 18 16.25 -6.54 2.44
C ALA A 18 15.54 -6.50 3.80
N TYR A 19 15.57 -5.36 4.47
CA TYR A 19 14.85 -5.16 5.73
C TYR A 19 13.35 -5.35 5.56
N SER A 20 12.72 -4.70 4.57
CA SER A 20 11.27 -4.81 4.32
C SER A 20 10.84 -6.27 4.11
N LEU A 21 11.56 -7.00 3.25
CA LEU A 21 11.26 -8.41 2.95
C LEU A 21 11.46 -9.30 4.19
N THR A 22 12.57 -9.11 4.92
CA THR A 22 12.88 -9.87 6.13
C THR A 22 11.87 -9.59 7.24
N ALA A 23 11.57 -8.32 7.51
CA ALA A 23 10.60 -7.92 8.51
C ALA A 23 9.19 -8.46 8.19
N TYR A 24 8.81 -8.44 6.91
CA TYR A 24 7.54 -9.01 6.46
C TYR A 24 7.50 -10.53 6.69
N ALA A 25 8.54 -11.26 6.29
CA ALA A 25 8.62 -12.71 6.46
C ALA A 25 8.68 -13.13 7.93
N VAL A 26 9.56 -12.48 8.73
CA VAL A 26 9.69 -12.75 10.18
C VAL A 26 8.41 -12.34 10.92
N GLY A 27 7.79 -11.24 10.55
CA GLY A 27 6.51 -10.81 11.11
C GLY A 27 5.42 -11.88 10.93
N TRP A 28 5.26 -12.42 9.73
CA TRP A 28 4.35 -13.55 9.50
C TRP A 28 4.74 -14.80 10.28
N TRP A 29 6.02 -15.15 10.31
CA TRP A 29 6.51 -16.30 11.08
C TRP A 29 6.17 -16.16 12.56
N LEU A 30 6.36 -14.99 13.15
CA LEU A 30 6.00 -14.72 14.56
C LEU A 30 4.50 -14.82 14.81
N LEU A 31 3.67 -14.33 13.87
CA LEU A 31 2.22 -14.43 14.00
C LEU A 31 1.72 -15.88 13.91
N PHE A 32 2.39 -16.74 13.13
CA PHE A 32 1.99 -18.15 13.02
C PHE A 32 2.53 -19.04 14.15
N SER A 33 3.75 -18.80 14.60
CA SER A 33 4.48 -19.72 15.50
C SER A 33 4.79 -19.15 16.87
N GLY A 34 4.75 -17.82 17.04
CA GLY A 34 5.20 -17.14 18.26
C GLY A 34 4.19 -17.08 19.41
N GLY A 35 2.97 -17.62 19.23
CA GLY A 35 1.91 -17.53 20.23
C GLY A 35 1.65 -16.09 20.66
N TRP A 36 1.24 -15.88 21.91
CA TRP A 36 0.98 -14.53 22.43
C TRP A 36 2.24 -13.67 22.55
N ALA A 37 3.40 -14.26 22.83
CA ALA A 37 4.68 -13.53 22.91
C ALA A 37 5.13 -13.02 21.52
N GLY A 38 4.82 -13.76 20.46
CA GLY A 38 5.13 -13.39 19.08
C GLY A 38 4.14 -12.41 18.46
N PHE A 39 2.95 -12.25 19.02
CA PHE A 39 1.88 -11.47 18.39
C PHE A 39 2.26 -9.99 18.23
N ILE A 40 2.63 -9.30 19.32
CA ILE A 40 2.99 -7.87 19.27
C ILE A 40 4.23 -7.63 18.40
N PRO A 41 5.38 -8.30 18.60
CA PRO A 41 6.53 -8.09 17.74
C PRO A 41 6.25 -8.50 16.28
N GLY A 42 5.43 -9.52 16.04
CA GLY A 42 5.00 -9.91 14.70
C GLY A 42 4.20 -8.81 14.00
N VAL A 43 3.22 -8.22 14.69
CA VAL A 43 2.44 -7.07 14.18
C VAL A 43 3.34 -5.88 13.86
N LEU A 44 4.25 -5.52 14.76
CA LEU A 44 5.13 -4.35 14.58
C LEU A 44 6.12 -4.57 13.43
N LEU A 45 6.76 -5.73 13.35
CA LEU A 45 7.69 -6.05 12.26
C LEU A 45 6.98 -6.08 10.91
N LEU A 46 5.82 -6.72 10.86
CA LEU A 46 5.02 -6.82 9.65
C LEU A 46 4.58 -5.42 9.18
N GLY A 47 4.04 -4.61 10.09
CA GLY A 47 3.59 -3.25 9.81
C GLY A 47 4.75 -2.36 9.33
N HIS A 48 5.88 -2.38 10.04
CA HIS A 48 7.05 -1.60 9.66
C HIS A 48 7.67 -2.08 8.32
N GLY A 49 7.71 -3.38 8.08
CA GLY A 49 8.14 -3.94 6.79
C GLY A 49 7.27 -3.44 5.63
N MET A 50 5.95 -3.36 5.82
CA MET A 50 5.01 -2.80 4.84
C MET A 50 5.20 -1.29 4.65
N ILE A 51 5.47 -0.52 5.71
CA ILE A 51 5.78 0.92 5.62
C ILE A 51 7.01 1.15 4.75
N ILE A 52 8.11 0.43 5.02
CA ILE A 52 9.32 0.55 4.22
C ILE A 52 9.09 0.13 2.77
N ALA A 53 8.27 -0.91 2.51
CA ALA A 53 7.87 -1.27 1.15
C ALA A 53 7.15 -0.12 0.43
N ALA A 54 6.22 0.56 1.11
CA ALA A 54 5.49 1.68 0.54
C ALA A 54 6.42 2.86 0.22
N TYR A 55 7.36 3.21 1.11
CA TYR A 55 8.38 4.22 0.82
C TYR A 55 9.28 3.83 -0.35
N MET A 56 9.65 2.57 -0.48
CA MET A 56 10.43 2.11 -1.62
C MET A 56 9.66 2.16 -2.93
N ILE A 57 8.33 1.99 -2.90
CA ILE A 57 7.46 2.22 -4.09
C ILE A 57 7.50 3.70 -4.48
N HIS A 58 7.42 4.61 -3.51
CA HIS A 58 7.55 6.05 -3.73
C HIS A 58 8.91 6.39 -4.38
N GLU A 59 10.03 5.88 -3.86
CA GLU A 59 11.35 6.03 -4.46
C GLU A 59 11.39 5.49 -5.91
N CYS A 60 10.76 4.35 -6.16
CA CYS A 60 10.65 3.80 -7.50
C CYS A 60 9.80 4.69 -8.44
N ALA A 61 8.76 5.35 -7.93
CA ALA A 61 7.96 6.30 -8.71
C ALA A 61 8.80 7.50 -9.17
N HIS A 62 9.71 7.98 -8.33
CA HIS A 62 10.70 9.02 -8.68
C HIS A 62 11.87 8.51 -9.52
N ASN A 63 11.96 7.23 -9.82
CA ASN A 63 13.08 6.61 -10.53
C ASN A 63 14.45 6.83 -9.84
N THR A 64 14.48 6.88 -8.52
CA THR A 64 15.70 7.15 -7.74
C THR A 64 16.51 5.89 -7.47
N VAL A 65 15.92 4.70 -7.52
CA VAL A 65 16.57 3.43 -7.16
C VAL A 65 17.47 2.92 -8.29
N PHE A 66 16.93 2.67 -9.47
CA PHE A 66 17.67 2.14 -10.62
C PHE A 66 17.77 3.13 -11.77
N THR A 67 18.81 2.98 -12.57
CA THR A 67 19.03 3.80 -13.79
C THR A 67 17.99 3.53 -14.87
N VAL A 68 17.45 2.31 -14.92
CA VAL A 68 16.48 1.87 -15.92
C VAL A 68 15.08 1.88 -15.33
N ASN A 69 14.18 2.66 -15.91
CA ASN A 69 12.80 2.85 -15.46
C ASN A 69 12.04 1.53 -15.27
N ARG A 70 12.23 0.58 -16.20
CA ARG A 70 11.61 -0.74 -16.12
C ARG A 70 11.92 -1.47 -14.81
N HIS A 71 13.15 -1.33 -14.29
CA HIS A 71 13.54 -2.01 -13.05
C HIS A 71 12.86 -1.37 -11.82
N ASN A 72 12.71 -0.03 -11.81
CA ASN A 72 11.93 0.66 -10.79
C ASN A 72 10.47 0.17 -10.82
N ASN A 73 9.87 0.06 -11.99
CA ASN A 73 8.49 -0.43 -12.15
C ASN A 73 8.34 -1.89 -11.69
N GLN A 74 9.31 -2.76 -11.98
CA GLN A 74 9.28 -4.15 -11.55
C GLN A 74 9.38 -4.26 -10.02
N LEU A 75 10.33 -3.55 -9.40
CA LEU A 75 10.48 -3.53 -7.95
C LEU A 75 9.22 -3.00 -7.26
N ALA A 76 8.70 -1.86 -7.71
CA ALA A 76 7.47 -1.28 -7.16
C ALA A 76 6.27 -2.23 -7.31
N GLY A 77 6.17 -2.94 -8.42
CA GLY A 77 5.15 -3.96 -8.64
C GLY A 77 5.23 -5.10 -7.63
N TRP A 78 6.42 -5.61 -7.31
CA TRP A 78 6.61 -6.66 -6.30
C TRP A 78 6.31 -6.15 -4.88
N LEU A 79 6.83 -4.99 -4.52
CA LEU A 79 6.58 -4.38 -3.22
C LEU A 79 5.09 -4.04 -3.02
N GLY A 80 4.37 -3.74 -4.10
CA GLY A 80 2.93 -3.53 -4.08
C GLY A 80 2.12 -4.74 -3.57
N TRP A 81 2.63 -5.96 -3.73
CA TRP A 81 2.01 -7.15 -3.15
C TRP A 81 2.18 -7.21 -1.63
N ILE A 82 3.27 -6.67 -1.10
CA ILE A 82 3.54 -6.59 0.35
C ILE A 82 2.63 -5.56 1.01
N CYS A 83 2.59 -4.33 0.51
CA CYS A 83 1.82 -3.25 1.12
C CYS A 83 0.37 -3.11 0.60
N GLY A 84 -0.08 -4.00 -0.29
CA GLY A 84 -1.47 -4.02 -0.76
C GLY A 84 -1.81 -3.05 -1.89
N SER A 85 -0.84 -2.35 -2.48
CA SER A 85 -1.04 -1.44 -3.60
C SER A 85 -1.06 -2.12 -4.99
N CYS A 86 -1.09 -3.46 -5.02
CA CYS A 86 -1.04 -4.26 -6.25
C CYS A 86 -2.27 -4.12 -7.17
N TYR A 87 -3.34 -3.49 -6.72
CA TYR A 87 -4.56 -3.27 -7.52
C TYR A 87 -4.36 -2.19 -8.59
N GLY A 88 -3.59 -1.14 -8.31
CA GLY A 88 -3.15 -0.16 -9.28
C GLY A 88 -1.93 -0.62 -10.09
N THR A 89 -1.66 0.04 -11.21
CA THR A 89 -0.38 -0.11 -11.92
C THR A 89 0.64 0.85 -11.30
N VAL A 90 1.94 0.55 -11.47
CA VAL A 90 3.01 1.47 -11.03
C VAL A 90 2.92 2.80 -11.77
N GLU A 91 2.45 2.79 -13.01
CA GLU A 91 2.23 4.00 -13.79
C GLU A 91 1.07 4.86 -13.23
N ASP A 92 0.00 4.22 -12.75
CA ASP A 92 -1.07 4.93 -12.04
C ASP A 92 -0.54 5.62 -10.77
N ILE A 93 0.29 4.91 -9.99
CA ILE A 93 0.91 5.44 -8.77
C ILE A 93 1.82 6.62 -9.12
N ARG A 94 2.67 6.46 -10.15
CA ARG A 94 3.58 7.51 -10.61
C ARG A 94 2.82 8.74 -11.10
N THR A 95 1.82 8.56 -11.94
CA THR A 95 1.02 9.67 -12.49
C THR A 95 0.32 10.43 -11.37
N LYS A 96 -0.33 9.70 -10.44
CA LYS A 96 -0.95 10.31 -9.27
C LYS A 96 0.07 11.11 -8.46
N HIS A 97 1.21 10.52 -8.17
CA HIS A 97 2.24 11.11 -7.32
C HIS A 97 2.84 12.39 -7.94
N PHE A 98 3.16 12.38 -9.24
CA PHE A 98 3.65 13.58 -9.91
C PHE A 98 2.61 14.70 -10.02
N ARG A 99 1.35 14.35 -10.28
CA ARG A 99 0.28 15.35 -10.29
C ARG A 99 0.08 15.98 -8.91
N HIS A 100 0.19 15.19 -7.86
CA HIS A 100 0.14 15.69 -6.49
C HIS A 100 1.23 16.75 -6.22
N HIS A 101 2.47 16.51 -6.66
CA HIS A 101 3.55 17.50 -6.54
C HIS A 101 3.34 18.78 -7.36
N VAL A 102 2.61 18.71 -8.47
CA VAL A 102 2.39 19.86 -9.37
C VAL A 102 1.12 20.62 -9.04
N GLU A 103 0.06 19.90 -8.73
CA GLU A 103 -1.30 20.44 -8.59
C GLU A 103 -1.65 20.69 -7.11
N ASN A 104 -0.83 20.22 -6.16
CA ASN A 104 -1.09 20.22 -4.70
C ASN A 104 -2.48 19.67 -4.35
N ASP A 105 -2.98 18.75 -5.17
CA ASP A 105 -4.31 18.19 -5.06
C ASP A 105 -4.26 16.66 -5.06
N ASP A 106 -5.22 16.02 -4.39
CA ASP A 106 -5.33 14.57 -4.30
C ASP A 106 -5.91 14.04 -5.62
N VAL A 107 -5.06 13.91 -6.63
CA VAL A 107 -5.46 13.47 -7.96
C VAL A 107 -5.74 11.97 -7.95
N VAL A 108 -6.98 11.63 -7.71
CA VAL A 108 -7.49 10.27 -7.79
C VAL A 108 -8.48 10.14 -8.96
N TRP A 109 -8.68 8.89 -9.41
CA TRP A 109 -9.67 8.57 -10.45
C TRP A 109 -11.12 8.77 -9.99
N PHE A 110 -11.32 9.13 -8.75
CA PHE A 110 -12.61 9.35 -8.12
C PHE A 110 -12.61 10.75 -7.51
N ASP A 111 -13.55 11.58 -7.94
CA ASP A 111 -13.77 12.91 -7.39
C ASP A 111 -14.47 12.76 -6.03
N TYR A 112 -13.67 12.62 -4.97
CA TYR A 112 -14.17 12.48 -3.61
C TYR A 112 -14.76 13.79 -3.06
N GLU A 113 -14.32 14.95 -3.55
CA GLU A 113 -14.90 16.23 -3.15
C GLU A 113 -16.33 16.35 -3.65
N ASP A 114 -16.57 16.10 -4.92
CA ASP A 114 -17.92 16.09 -5.49
C ASP A 114 -18.79 15.02 -4.84
N PHE A 115 -18.23 13.84 -4.56
CA PHE A 115 -18.92 12.78 -3.82
C PHE A 115 -19.33 13.24 -2.43
N PHE A 116 -18.44 13.84 -1.64
CA PHE A 116 -18.76 14.29 -0.29
C PHE A 116 -19.70 15.51 -0.27
N LYS A 117 -19.62 16.39 -1.28
CA LYS A 117 -20.61 17.47 -1.46
C LYS A 117 -22.02 16.89 -1.67
N LYS A 118 -22.15 15.82 -2.45
CA LYS A 118 -23.44 15.15 -2.71
C LYS A 118 -23.89 14.24 -1.57
N HIS A 119 -22.97 13.76 -0.73
CA HIS A 119 -23.22 12.84 0.37
C HIS A 119 -22.71 13.36 1.71
N PRO A 120 -23.34 14.41 2.30
CA PRO A 120 -22.83 15.07 3.50
C PRO A 120 -22.79 14.15 4.74
N LEU A 121 -23.65 13.12 4.80
CA LEU A 121 -23.58 12.13 5.88
C LEU A 121 -22.31 11.27 5.76
N ALA A 122 -21.96 10.84 4.56
CA ALA A 122 -20.72 10.09 4.33
C ALA A 122 -19.50 10.92 4.73
N TYR A 123 -19.48 12.20 4.36
CA TYR A 123 -18.43 13.13 4.80
C TYR A 123 -18.31 13.20 6.32
N ARG A 124 -19.43 13.43 7.05
CA ARG A 124 -19.43 13.49 8.52
C ARG A 124 -18.94 12.21 9.17
N ILE A 125 -19.34 11.04 8.64
CA ILE A 125 -18.88 9.75 9.12
C ILE A 125 -17.37 9.60 8.89
N THR A 126 -16.88 9.95 7.71
CA THR A 126 -15.45 9.92 7.40
C THR A 126 -14.65 10.79 8.35
N ILE A 127 -15.04 12.05 8.55
CA ILE A 127 -14.38 12.97 9.46
C ILE A 127 -14.43 12.45 10.91
N PHE A 128 -15.56 11.93 11.37
CA PHE A 128 -15.67 11.35 12.71
C PHE A 128 -14.70 10.17 12.90
N LEU A 129 -14.58 9.29 11.91
CA LEU A 129 -13.64 8.18 11.95
C LEU A 129 -12.18 8.64 11.95
N GLU A 130 -11.83 9.66 11.16
CA GLU A 130 -10.49 10.28 11.16
C GLU A 130 -10.16 10.86 12.54
N TRP A 131 -11.12 11.51 13.22
CA TRP A 131 -10.97 11.97 14.60
C TRP A 131 -10.74 10.82 15.60
N CYS A 132 -11.26 9.63 15.31
CA CYS A 132 -11.02 8.42 16.08
C CYS A 132 -9.71 7.69 15.69
N PHE A 133 -8.81 8.34 14.95
CA PHE A 133 -7.57 7.76 14.41
C PHE A 133 -7.80 6.55 13.49
N ILE A 134 -8.98 6.46 12.88
CA ILE A 134 -9.27 5.49 11.82
C ILE A 134 -9.08 6.20 10.48
N PRO A 135 -8.10 5.80 9.65
CA PRO A 135 -7.80 6.48 8.37
C PRO A 135 -8.87 6.17 7.32
N ALA A 136 -10.08 6.65 7.56
CA ALA A 136 -11.28 6.32 6.80
C ALA A 136 -11.18 6.77 5.34
N HIS A 137 -10.60 7.95 5.09
CA HIS A 137 -10.33 8.44 3.75
C HIS A 137 -9.40 7.49 2.97
N CYS A 138 -8.26 7.11 3.57
CA CYS A 138 -7.34 6.17 2.94
C CYS A 138 -7.98 4.79 2.68
N ILE A 139 -8.79 4.28 3.62
CA ILE A 139 -9.52 3.02 3.45
C ILE A 139 -10.51 3.13 2.28
N LEU A 140 -11.25 4.23 2.19
CA LEU A 140 -12.16 4.51 1.09
C LEU A 140 -11.42 4.52 -0.25
N MET A 141 -10.30 5.25 -0.32
CA MET A 141 -9.49 5.35 -1.54
C MET A 141 -8.90 4.00 -1.97
N HIS A 142 -8.36 3.21 -1.03
CA HIS A 142 -7.89 1.85 -1.32
C HIS A 142 -9.02 0.94 -1.82
N THR A 143 -10.21 1.04 -1.22
CA THR A 143 -11.39 0.27 -1.64
C THR A 143 -11.81 0.66 -3.05
N ILE A 144 -11.89 1.95 -3.36
CA ILE A 144 -12.25 2.43 -4.69
C ILE A 144 -11.23 1.94 -5.73
N MET A 145 -9.92 1.98 -5.42
CA MET A 145 -8.88 1.49 -6.34
C MET A 145 -9.07 0.03 -6.75
N VAL A 146 -9.56 -0.83 -5.86
CA VAL A 146 -9.88 -2.23 -6.19
C VAL A 146 -10.97 -2.30 -7.27
N PHE A 147 -11.93 -1.40 -7.23
CA PHE A 147 -13.11 -1.43 -8.09
C PHE A 147 -13.03 -0.52 -9.33
N THR A 148 -11.97 0.30 -9.47
CA THR A 148 -11.86 1.26 -10.58
C THR A 148 -12.01 0.65 -11.97
N ALA A 149 -11.42 -0.54 -12.21
CA ALA A 149 -11.51 -1.21 -13.50
C ALA A 149 -12.93 -1.72 -13.83
N PHE A 150 -13.79 -1.87 -12.83
CA PHE A 150 -15.20 -2.28 -13.02
C PHE A 150 -16.10 -1.08 -13.26
N ILE A 151 -15.80 0.06 -12.64
CA ILE A 151 -16.67 1.24 -12.61
C ILE A 151 -16.30 2.24 -13.69
N ILE A 152 -14.98 2.46 -13.92
CA ILE A 152 -14.47 3.49 -14.82
C ILE A 152 -14.27 2.91 -16.23
N PRO A 153 -15.02 3.37 -17.26
CA PRO A 153 -14.92 2.83 -18.62
C PRO A 153 -13.52 2.88 -19.21
N GLN A 154 -12.76 3.95 -18.94
CA GLN A 154 -11.39 4.15 -19.42
C GLN A 154 -10.38 3.13 -18.86
N ARG A 155 -10.74 2.45 -17.77
CA ARG A 155 -9.90 1.44 -17.11
C ARG A 155 -10.33 -0.01 -17.36
N ARG A 156 -11.34 -0.23 -18.17
CA ARG A 156 -11.86 -1.60 -18.49
C ARG A 156 -10.81 -2.51 -19.13
N ASN A 157 -9.83 -1.96 -19.81
CA ASN A 157 -8.70 -2.72 -20.34
C ASN A 157 -7.84 -3.39 -19.24
N GLN A 158 -7.91 -2.89 -18.01
CA GLN A 158 -7.22 -3.47 -16.84
C GLN A 158 -8.06 -4.52 -16.10
N LEU A 159 -9.32 -4.72 -16.49
CA LEU A 159 -10.24 -5.62 -15.81
C LEU A 159 -9.71 -7.05 -15.65
N PRO A 160 -9.18 -7.73 -16.70
CA PRO A 160 -8.66 -9.10 -16.53
C PRO A 160 -7.53 -9.18 -15.51
N ARG A 161 -6.61 -8.18 -15.51
CA ARG A 161 -5.54 -8.07 -14.52
C ARG A 161 -6.10 -7.89 -13.11
N ASN A 162 -7.05 -6.96 -12.93
CA ASN A 162 -7.63 -6.67 -11.61
C ASN A 162 -8.39 -7.86 -11.05
N VAL A 163 -9.16 -8.59 -11.86
CA VAL A 163 -9.82 -9.84 -11.46
C VAL A 163 -8.78 -10.85 -10.98
N GLY A 164 -7.70 -11.06 -11.75
CA GLY A 164 -6.61 -11.95 -11.34
C GLY A 164 -5.97 -11.55 -10.01
N VAL A 165 -5.68 -10.25 -9.82
CA VAL A 165 -5.14 -9.72 -8.55
C VAL A 165 -6.11 -9.94 -7.39
N ILE A 166 -7.41 -9.66 -7.59
CA ILE A 166 -8.44 -9.88 -6.55
C ILE A 166 -8.50 -11.35 -6.16
N LEU A 167 -8.55 -12.27 -7.13
CA LEU A 167 -8.60 -13.71 -6.85
C LEU A 167 -7.36 -14.19 -6.10
N ILE A 168 -6.17 -13.81 -6.54
CA ILE A 168 -4.91 -14.18 -5.87
C ILE A 168 -4.89 -13.59 -4.44
N ARG A 169 -5.18 -12.31 -4.27
CA ARG A 169 -5.21 -11.66 -2.94
C ARG A 169 -6.25 -12.30 -2.03
N PHE A 170 -7.44 -12.57 -2.54
CA PHE A 170 -8.48 -13.26 -1.79
C PHE A 170 -7.99 -14.63 -1.31
N THR A 171 -7.41 -15.44 -2.18
CA THR A 171 -6.87 -16.77 -1.81
C THR A 171 -5.77 -16.65 -0.76
N LEU A 172 -4.80 -15.74 -0.97
CA LEU A 172 -3.69 -15.53 -0.04
C LEU A 172 -4.15 -15.04 1.34
N LEU A 173 -5.27 -14.32 1.43
CA LEU A 173 -5.81 -13.83 2.70
C LEU A 173 -6.84 -14.78 3.33
N ALA A 174 -7.59 -15.52 2.51
CA ALA A 174 -8.55 -16.50 2.99
C ALA A 174 -7.86 -17.71 3.67
N ALA A 175 -6.70 -18.13 3.16
CA ALA A 175 -5.96 -19.22 3.74
C ALA A 175 -5.54 -18.96 5.21
N PRO A 176 -4.85 -17.87 5.56
CA PRO A 176 -4.56 -17.56 6.96
C PRO A 176 -5.81 -17.20 7.77
N ALA A 177 -6.84 -16.59 7.18
CA ALA A 177 -8.08 -16.31 7.88
C ALA A 177 -8.78 -17.59 8.35
N TRP A 178 -8.70 -18.66 7.56
CA TRP A 178 -9.25 -19.97 7.89
C TRP A 178 -8.34 -20.77 8.85
N ALA A 179 -7.05 -20.90 8.48
CA ALA A 179 -6.12 -21.78 9.18
C ALA A 179 -5.52 -21.18 10.47
N ALA A 180 -5.41 -19.87 10.56
CA ALA A 180 -4.76 -19.14 11.65
C ALA A 180 -5.43 -17.76 11.88
N PRO A 181 -6.69 -17.72 12.35
CA PRO A 181 -7.46 -16.46 12.46
C PRO A 181 -6.77 -15.41 13.33
N VAL A 182 -6.04 -15.79 14.36
CA VAL A 182 -5.27 -14.84 15.20
C VAL A 182 -4.15 -14.19 14.39
N ALA A 183 -3.41 -14.95 13.57
CA ALA A 183 -2.38 -14.41 12.69
C ALA A 183 -2.98 -13.48 11.63
N PHE A 184 -4.15 -13.82 11.09
CA PHE A 184 -4.88 -12.97 10.17
C PHE A 184 -5.30 -11.65 10.82
N VAL A 185 -5.80 -11.67 12.05
CA VAL A 185 -6.13 -10.44 12.82
C VAL A 185 -4.86 -9.61 13.04
N GLY A 186 -3.74 -10.23 13.40
CA GLY A 186 -2.45 -9.56 13.53
C GLY A 186 -2.00 -8.87 12.21
N TYR A 187 -2.15 -9.56 11.08
CA TYR A 187 -1.91 -8.96 9.76
C TYR A 187 -2.82 -7.74 9.51
N ARG A 188 -4.11 -7.83 9.84
CA ARG A 188 -5.05 -6.70 9.65
C ARG A 188 -4.66 -5.49 10.51
N ILE A 189 -4.24 -5.72 11.75
CA ILE A 189 -3.73 -4.66 12.63
C ILE A 189 -2.45 -4.05 12.05
N ALA A 190 -1.48 -4.85 11.61
CA ALA A 190 -0.26 -4.39 10.96
C ALA A 190 -0.54 -3.55 9.71
N TYR A 191 -1.50 -3.98 8.89
CA TYR A 191 -1.94 -3.25 7.70
C TYR A 191 -2.57 -1.90 8.07
N MET A 192 -3.41 -1.85 9.11
CA MET A 192 -3.99 -0.60 9.60
C MET A 192 -2.92 0.35 10.14
N LEU A 193 -1.94 -0.16 10.90
CA LEU A 193 -0.81 0.64 11.37
C LEU A 193 -0.02 1.25 10.21
N MET A 194 0.24 0.48 9.16
CA MET A 194 0.88 1.01 7.94
C MET A 194 0.07 2.17 7.36
N ILE A 195 -1.24 2.02 7.15
CA ILE A 195 -2.08 3.07 6.56
C ILE A 195 -2.09 4.32 7.46
N ILE A 196 -2.19 4.16 8.79
CA ILE A 196 -2.17 5.29 9.73
C ILE A 196 -0.85 6.06 9.62
N VAL A 197 0.28 5.35 9.63
CA VAL A 197 1.60 6.00 9.51
C VAL A 197 1.74 6.73 8.18
N LEU A 198 1.38 6.09 7.07
CA LEU A 198 1.44 6.72 5.75
C LEU A 198 0.55 7.97 5.68
N ARG A 199 -0.65 7.91 6.26
CA ARG A 199 -1.56 9.08 6.33
C ARG A 199 -1.01 10.21 7.18
N CYS A 200 -0.39 9.89 8.32
CA CYS A 200 0.23 10.90 9.18
C CYS A 200 1.42 11.58 8.48
N VAL A 201 2.24 10.82 7.76
CA VAL A 201 3.39 11.38 7.02
C VAL A 201 2.91 12.25 5.87
N ASP A 202 1.96 11.77 5.06
CA ASP A 202 1.36 12.52 3.97
C ASP A 202 0.80 13.88 4.46
N GLY A 203 0.12 13.88 5.62
CA GLY A 203 -0.40 15.10 6.23
C GLY A 203 0.64 16.03 6.86
N LEU A 204 1.89 15.57 7.07
CA LEU A 204 3.00 16.38 7.59
C LEU A 204 3.87 16.97 6.46
N GLU A 205 3.88 16.34 5.29
CA GLU A 205 4.64 16.79 4.12
C GLU A 205 3.89 17.86 3.30
N HIS A 206 2.63 18.08 3.59
CA HIS A 206 1.69 19.02 2.94
C HIS A 206 0.95 19.88 3.95
#